data_498e55f4e431596d79b43590317420ab
#
_entry.id   498e55f4e431596d79b43590317420ab
#
_cell.length_a   1.000
_cell.length_b   1.000
_cell.length_c   1.000
_cell.angle_alpha   90.00
_cell.angle_beta   90.00
_cell.angle_gamma   90.00
#
_symmetry.space_group_name_H-M   'P 1'
#
loop_
_entity.id
_entity.type
_entity.pdbx_description
1 polymer ?
#
loop_
_entity_poly.entity_id
_entity_poly.type
_entity_poly.pdbx_seq_one_letter_code
_entity_poly.pdbx_strand_id
1 'polypeptide(L)'
;MSLQAPPIEFARAYPEFYRWLLPRLNELASLFRNWQVTSWYRTPGRNFEVGGAVRSQHLLGWAADFTGPRDESRQFVALARQRGLVAVDEGDHVHVQMYPAGVIPGRFFPRNFSV
;
A
#
# COMPACT_ATOMS: atom_id res chain seq x y z
N MET A 1 -14.27 4.02 2.31
CA MET A 1 -13.07 3.96 1.46
C MET A 1 -13.38 3.14 0.22
N SER A 2 -13.01 3.64 -0.93
CA SER A 2 -13.23 2.95 -2.20
C SER A 2 -11.90 2.75 -2.91
N LEU A 3 -11.52 1.50 -3.12
CA LEU A 3 -10.35 1.13 -3.89
C LEU A 3 -10.79 0.57 -5.24
N GLN A 4 -10.19 1.07 -6.32
CA GLN A 4 -10.45 0.50 -7.63
C GLN A 4 -9.86 -0.91 -7.70
N ALA A 5 -10.61 -1.82 -8.32
CA ALA A 5 -10.10 -3.16 -8.58
C ALA A 5 -8.92 -3.08 -9.56
N PRO A 6 -7.86 -3.85 -9.34
CA PRO A 6 -6.76 -3.90 -10.31
C PRO A 6 -7.22 -4.61 -11.60
N PRO A 7 -6.50 -4.43 -12.71
CA PRO A 7 -6.76 -5.20 -13.92
C PRO A 7 -6.77 -6.72 -13.64
N ILE A 8 -7.53 -7.46 -14.41
CA ILE A 8 -7.70 -8.90 -14.19
C ILE A 8 -6.38 -9.66 -14.24
N GLU A 9 -5.47 -9.26 -15.13
CA GLU A 9 -4.14 -9.85 -15.24
C GLU A 9 -3.34 -9.62 -13.96
N PHE A 10 -3.45 -8.44 -13.40
CA PHE A 10 -2.80 -8.09 -12.14
C PHE A 10 -3.37 -8.93 -10.99
N ALA A 11 -4.70 -9.03 -10.92
CA ALA A 11 -5.36 -9.79 -9.86
C ALA A 11 -4.97 -11.28 -9.89
N ARG A 12 -4.77 -11.84 -11.09
CA ARG A 12 -4.31 -13.22 -11.26
C ARG A 12 -2.86 -13.39 -10.82
N ALA A 13 -2.02 -12.41 -11.10
CA ALA A 13 -0.59 -12.47 -10.77
C ALA A 13 -0.32 -12.19 -9.28
N TYR A 14 -1.14 -11.33 -8.65
CA TYR A 14 -0.91 -10.86 -7.29
C TYR A 14 -2.19 -10.95 -6.44
N PRO A 15 -2.70 -12.17 -6.15
CA PRO A 15 -3.96 -12.34 -5.44
C PRO A 15 -3.93 -11.92 -3.97
N GLU A 16 -2.74 -11.71 -3.40
CA GLU A 16 -2.57 -11.38 -1.98
C GLU A 16 -3.28 -10.09 -1.58
N PHE A 17 -3.47 -9.16 -2.54
CA PHE A 17 -4.24 -7.96 -2.29
C PHE A 17 -5.63 -8.30 -1.76
N TYR A 18 -6.33 -9.21 -2.42
CA TYR A 18 -7.69 -9.57 -2.03
C TYR A 18 -7.74 -10.44 -0.79
N ARG A 19 -6.80 -11.36 -0.66
CA ARG A 19 -6.82 -12.37 0.42
C ARG A 19 -6.36 -11.80 1.74
N TRP A 20 -5.42 -10.87 1.72
CA TRP A 20 -4.76 -10.42 2.93
C TRP A 20 -4.82 -8.92 3.15
N LEU A 21 -4.44 -8.13 2.17
CA LEU A 21 -4.28 -6.69 2.35
C LEU A 21 -5.63 -5.96 2.43
N LEU A 22 -6.52 -6.23 1.49
CA LEU A 22 -7.80 -5.51 1.42
C LEU A 22 -8.64 -5.61 2.70
N PRO A 23 -8.80 -6.79 3.34
CA PRO A 23 -9.52 -6.85 4.61
C PRO A 23 -8.90 -5.97 5.69
N ARG A 24 -7.59 -5.87 5.74
CA ARG A 24 -6.88 -5.04 6.73
C ARG A 24 -7.03 -3.55 6.45
N LEU A 25 -6.96 -3.17 5.17
CA LEU A 25 -7.22 -1.78 4.77
C LEU A 25 -8.64 -1.35 5.11
N ASN A 26 -9.62 -2.21 4.87
CA ASN A 26 -11.02 -1.94 5.20
C ASN A 26 -11.23 -1.80 6.71
N GLU A 27 -10.56 -2.60 7.51
CA GLU A 27 -10.63 -2.46 8.97
C GLU A 27 -10.06 -1.11 9.42
N LEU A 28 -8.89 -0.72 8.91
CA LEU A 28 -8.30 0.58 9.21
C LEU A 28 -9.24 1.71 8.82
N ALA A 29 -9.83 1.64 7.63
CA ALA A 29 -10.76 2.66 7.14
C ALA A 29 -12.02 2.75 8.02
N SER A 30 -12.52 1.64 8.55
CA SER A 30 -13.71 1.63 9.38
C SER A 30 -13.44 2.22 10.78
N LEU A 31 -12.23 2.07 11.29
CA LEU A 31 -11.84 2.56 12.61
C LEU A 31 -11.33 4.00 12.58
N PHE A 32 -10.72 4.42 11.47
CA PHE A 32 -10.18 5.77 11.29
C PHE A 32 -10.96 6.49 10.20
N ARG A 33 -12.17 6.94 10.53
CA ARG A 33 -13.13 7.48 9.56
C ARG A 33 -12.68 8.75 8.84
N ASN A 34 -11.79 9.53 9.47
CA ASN A 34 -11.27 10.76 8.88
C ASN A 34 -10.01 10.52 8.03
N TRP A 35 -9.64 9.26 7.85
CA TRP A 35 -8.51 8.85 7.03
C TRP A 35 -9.00 8.26 5.72
N GLN A 36 -8.21 8.47 4.66
CA GLN A 36 -8.54 7.95 3.33
C GLN A 36 -7.30 7.44 2.64
N VAL A 37 -7.49 6.47 1.76
CA VAL A 37 -6.41 6.00 0.89
C VAL A 37 -6.17 7.05 -0.18
N THR A 38 -4.94 7.54 -0.28
CA THR A 38 -4.55 8.53 -1.27
C THR A 38 -3.63 7.95 -2.35
N SER A 39 -3.07 6.78 -2.13
CA SER A 39 -2.27 6.06 -3.12
C SER A 39 -2.33 4.57 -2.81
N TRP A 40 -2.41 3.75 -3.86
CA TRP A 40 -2.42 2.30 -3.75
C TRP A 40 -1.60 1.71 -4.90
N TYR A 41 -2.20 0.88 -5.74
CA TYR A 41 -1.50 0.29 -6.88
C TYR A 41 -0.97 1.37 -7.81
N ARG A 42 0.29 1.21 -8.25
CA ARG A 42 0.93 2.11 -9.22
C ARG A 42 1.43 1.30 -10.41
N THR A 43 1.23 1.85 -11.61
CA THR A 43 1.98 1.38 -12.78
C THR A 43 3.44 1.78 -12.64
N PRO A 44 4.37 1.11 -13.34
CA PRO A 44 5.79 1.52 -13.31
C PRO A 44 6.00 2.99 -13.71
N GLY A 45 5.30 3.47 -14.73
CA GLY A 45 5.40 4.87 -15.15
C GLY A 45 4.95 5.84 -14.06
N ARG A 46 3.80 5.56 -13.44
CA ARG A 46 3.32 6.41 -12.35
C ARG A 46 4.24 6.38 -11.14
N ASN A 47 4.78 5.20 -10.82
CA ASN A 47 5.74 5.07 -9.73
C ASN A 47 6.98 5.93 -9.97
N PHE A 48 7.49 5.95 -11.19
CA PHE A 48 8.59 6.81 -11.57
C PHE A 48 8.25 8.30 -11.42
N GLU A 49 7.07 8.72 -11.92
CA GLU A 49 6.61 10.12 -11.83
C GLU A 49 6.55 10.66 -10.41
N VAL A 50 6.12 9.84 -9.46
CA VAL A 50 5.98 10.26 -8.05
C VAL A 50 7.25 10.04 -7.24
N GLY A 51 8.35 9.62 -7.88
CA GLY A 51 9.62 9.37 -7.20
C GLY A 51 9.60 8.14 -6.31
N GLY A 52 8.73 7.17 -6.61
CA GLY A 52 8.66 5.93 -5.84
C GLY A 52 9.89 5.06 -6.01
N ALA A 53 10.15 4.21 -5.02
CA ALA A 53 11.26 3.25 -5.08
C ALA A 53 11.08 2.31 -6.27
N VAL A 54 12.19 1.92 -6.90
CA VAL A 54 12.19 1.02 -8.08
C VAL A 54 11.46 -0.29 -7.77
N ARG A 55 11.60 -0.81 -6.55
CA ARG A 55 10.92 -2.03 -6.10
C ARG A 55 9.88 -1.72 -5.02
N SER A 56 9.06 -0.71 -5.27
CA SER A 56 7.97 -0.35 -4.37
C SER A 56 6.87 -1.41 -4.37
N GLN A 57 6.36 -1.74 -3.19
CA GLN A 57 5.22 -2.66 -3.08
C GLN A 57 3.93 -2.08 -3.66
N HIS A 58 3.84 -0.77 -3.89
CA HIS A 58 2.75 -0.17 -4.65
C HIS A 58 2.63 -0.79 -6.06
N LEU A 59 3.75 -1.20 -6.65
CA LEU A 59 3.77 -1.85 -7.97
C LEU A 59 3.07 -3.21 -7.97
N LEU A 60 3.00 -3.86 -6.82
CA LEU A 60 2.35 -5.15 -6.64
C LEU A 60 0.93 -5.00 -6.06
N GLY A 61 0.50 -3.78 -5.76
CA GLY A 61 -0.72 -3.54 -5.02
C GLY A 61 -0.66 -3.94 -3.55
N TRP A 62 0.55 -4.19 -3.02
CA TRP A 62 0.77 -4.65 -1.65
C TRP A 62 1.09 -3.51 -0.68
N ALA A 63 0.90 -2.28 -1.10
CA ALA A 63 1.09 -1.09 -0.28
C ALA A 63 -0.01 -0.07 -0.54
N ALA A 64 -0.31 0.72 0.48
CA ALA A 64 -1.25 1.83 0.37
C ALA A 64 -0.76 2.98 1.25
N ASP A 65 -1.05 4.20 0.81
CA ASP A 65 -0.80 5.40 1.59
C ASP A 65 -2.12 5.94 2.10
N PHE A 66 -2.17 6.27 3.39
CA PHE A 66 -3.34 6.86 4.03
C PHE A 66 -3.02 8.27 4.47
N THR A 67 -3.96 9.18 4.27
CA THR A 67 -3.86 10.56 4.75
C THR A 67 -5.03 10.87 5.66
N GLY A 68 -4.76 11.51 6.78
CA GLY A 68 -5.76 11.87 7.77
C GLY A 68 -5.21 12.79 8.84
N PRO A 69 -5.98 13.02 9.93
CA PRO A 69 -5.55 13.89 11.02
C PRO A 69 -4.22 13.45 11.62
N ARG A 70 -3.26 14.36 11.70
CA ARG A 70 -1.91 14.04 12.15
C ARG A 70 -1.84 13.66 13.63
N ASP A 71 -2.76 14.13 14.44
CA ASP A 71 -2.85 13.77 15.86
C ASP A 71 -3.30 12.31 16.07
N GLU A 72 -3.86 11.66 15.05
CA GLU A 72 -4.25 10.25 15.09
C GLU A 72 -3.19 9.32 14.49
N SER A 73 -2.11 9.85 13.93
CA SER A 73 -1.13 9.06 13.17
C SER A 73 -0.46 7.97 14.01
N ARG A 74 -0.14 8.26 15.27
CA ARG A 74 0.48 7.28 16.16
C ARG A 74 -0.44 6.08 16.40
N GLN A 75 -1.72 6.33 16.65
CA GLN A 75 -2.71 5.28 16.85
C GLN A 75 -2.93 4.48 15.58
N PHE A 76 -2.95 5.16 14.43
CA PHE A 76 -3.10 4.51 13.13
C PHE A 76 -1.95 3.55 12.87
N VAL A 77 -0.71 4.01 13.05
CA VAL A 77 0.49 3.18 12.87
C VAL A 77 0.49 2.00 13.83
N ALA A 78 0.14 2.23 15.10
CA ALA A 78 0.11 1.16 16.11
C ALA A 78 -0.88 0.07 15.73
N LEU A 79 -2.09 0.43 15.31
CA LEU A 79 -3.09 -0.55 14.90
C LEU A 79 -2.68 -1.30 13.64
N ALA A 80 -2.15 -0.59 12.64
CA ALA A 80 -1.66 -1.23 11.42
C ALA A 80 -0.61 -2.29 11.72
N ARG A 81 0.34 -1.97 12.61
CA ARG A 81 1.38 -2.92 13.04
C ARG A 81 0.80 -4.10 13.80
N GLN A 82 -0.20 -3.89 14.64
CA GLN A 82 -0.89 -4.98 15.35
C GLN A 82 -1.58 -5.94 14.38
N ARG A 83 -1.97 -5.46 13.21
CA ARG A 83 -2.59 -6.27 12.16
C ARG A 83 -1.57 -6.91 11.22
N GLY A 84 -0.29 -6.82 11.55
CA GLY A 84 0.79 -7.43 10.77
C GLY A 84 1.27 -6.62 9.58
N LEU A 85 0.83 -5.37 9.46
CA LEU A 85 1.32 -4.48 8.41
C LEU A 85 2.64 -3.84 8.82
N VAL A 86 3.50 -3.60 7.83
CA VAL A 86 4.60 -2.66 7.98
C VAL A 86 4.01 -1.27 7.80
N ALA A 87 4.16 -0.39 8.79
CA ALA A 87 3.56 0.94 8.75
C ALA A 87 4.59 1.98 9.16
N VAL A 88 4.69 3.05 8.37
CA VAL A 88 5.63 4.14 8.57
C VAL A 88 4.91 5.47 8.40
N ASP A 89 5.04 6.35 9.38
CA ASP A 89 4.57 7.72 9.27
C ASP A 89 5.60 8.53 8.49
N GLU A 90 5.23 8.95 7.27
CA GLU A 90 6.11 9.72 6.38
C GLU A 90 5.96 11.23 6.55
N GLY A 91 5.21 11.68 7.56
CA GLY A 91 5.01 13.08 7.88
C GLY A 91 3.71 13.66 7.36
N ASP A 92 3.39 13.47 6.11
CA ASP A 92 2.14 13.93 5.49
C ASP A 92 1.16 12.79 5.19
N HIS A 93 1.61 11.56 5.31
CA HIS A 93 0.80 10.36 5.13
C HIS A 93 1.41 9.20 5.90
N VAL A 94 0.64 8.13 6.09
CA VAL A 94 1.13 6.87 6.64
C VAL A 94 1.17 5.85 5.49
N HIS A 95 2.37 5.32 5.24
CA HIS A 95 2.59 4.23 4.28
C HIS A 95 2.41 2.91 5.00
N VAL A 96 1.58 2.02 4.44
CA VAL A 96 1.41 0.66 4.94
C VAL A 96 1.71 -0.33 3.83
N GLN A 97 2.33 -1.46 4.18
CA GLN A 97 2.67 -2.50 3.20
C GLN A 97 2.65 -3.88 3.86
N MET A 98 2.57 -4.92 3.02
CA MET A 98 2.45 -6.30 3.49
C MET A 98 3.73 -6.82 4.12
N TYR A 99 4.89 -6.55 3.50
CA TYR A 99 6.17 -7.16 3.90
C TYR A 99 7.25 -6.11 4.05
N PRO A 100 8.26 -6.36 4.91
CA PRO A 100 9.48 -5.56 4.89
C PRO A 100 10.12 -5.59 3.50
N ALA A 101 10.66 -4.45 3.05
CA ALA A 101 11.16 -4.30 1.67
C ALA A 101 12.20 -5.36 1.28
N GLY A 102 13.10 -5.72 2.21
CA GLY A 102 14.18 -6.69 1.95
C GLY A 102 13.73 -8.16 1.91
N VAL A 103 12.46 -8.45 2.22
CA VAL A 103 11.95 -9.81 2.28
C VAL A 103 11.41 -10.28 0.93
N ILE A 104 10.97 -9.36 0.08
CA ILE A 104 10.30 -9.68 -1.17
C ILE A 104 11.33 -9.91 -2.28
N PRO A 105 11.38 -11.12 -2.90
CA PRO A 105 12.29 -11.35 -4.02
C PRO A 105 12.02 -10.40 -5.17
N GLY A 106 13.08 -9.91 -5.81
CA GLY A 106 12.98 -8.97 -6.93
C GLY A 106 12.18 -9.49 -8.12
N ARG A 107 12.06 -10.81 -8.28
CA ARG A 107 11.30 -11.43 -9.38
C ARG A 107 9.80 -11.10 -9.35
N PHE A 108 9.26 -10.65 -8.22
CA PHE A 108 7.86 -10.25 -8.11
C PHE A 108 7.59 -8.87 -8.70
N PHE A 109 8.62 -8.07 -8.92
CA PHE A 109 8.48 -6.72 -9.43
C PHE A 109 8.56 -6.69 -10.96
N PRO A 110 7.84 -5.75 -11.62
CA PRO A 110 7.92 -5.59 -13.07
C PRO A 110 9.37 -5.40 -13.54
N ARG A 111 9.74 -6.08 -14.62
CA ARG A 111 11.12 -6.01 -15.13
C ARG A 111 11.42 -4.71 -15.86
N ASN A 112 10.41 -4.17 -16.53
CA ASN A 112 10.57 -2.97 -17.35
C ASN A 112 9.93 -1.78 -16.68
N PHE A 113 10.75 -0.81 -16.32
CA PHE A 113 10.36 0.47 -15.79
C PHE A 113 10.49 1.57 -16.83
N SER A 114 10.16 1.27 -18.06
CA SER A 114 10.12 2.32 -19.05
C SER A 114 8.99 3.28 -18.73
N VAL A 115 9.30 4.51 -18.76
CA VAL A 115 8.38 5.61 -18.42
C VAL A 115 7.67 6.07 -19.67
#